data_3d4502ab8ea6350a522d4169c5bf335f
#
_entry.id   3d4502ab8ea6350a522d4169c5bf335f
#
_cell.length_a   1.000
_cell.length_b   1.000
_cell.length_c   1.000
_cell.angle_alpha   90.00
_cell.angle_beta   90.00
_cell.angle_gamma   90.00
#
_symmetry.space_group_name_H-M   'P 1'
#
loop_
_entity.id
_entity.type
_entity.pdbx_description
1 polymer ?
#
loop_
_entity_poly.entity_id
_entity_poly.type
_entity_poly.pdbx_seq_one_letter_code
_entity_poly.pdbx_strand_id
1 'polypeptide(L)'
;MHARVSQETLAWVFPRVHARVLEKSLNGSRRRVTNTRGQSRIFVSSECFRHRPKEAPFTSVPIIIAMFSGIIEGCGRVVALENHGDNLDITLSCPFASELKIDQSIAHNGVCLTVVAQSGDTYTVTAIRETLDRSNLGKLQIGDEVNLERSMLLGGRLDGHIVQGHVDMTALCTSVKEANGSWLYRFEHQTDKALAQRGYITVEKGSVAVNGVSLTVCDSEKTSFGVAIIPYTHEHTNFKHIRVGSVVNLEFDIVGKYLCKMQAYEG
;
A
#
# COMPACT_ATOMS: atom_id res chain seq x y z
N MET A 1 -23.62 23.09 -24.39
CA MET A 1 -22.27 22.74 -24.84
C MET A 1 -21.98 21.33 -24.34
N HIS A 2 -22.10 20.31 -25.22
CA HIS A 2 -21.81 18.92 -24.86
C HIS A 2 -20.37 18.61 -25.26
N ALA A 3 -19.52 18.36 -24.28
CA ALA A 3 -18.15 17.92 -24.51
C ALA A 3 -18.17 16.46 -24.99
N ARG A 4 -17.65 16.21 -26.20
CA ARG A 4 -17.35 14.85 -26.71
C ARG A 4 -16.08 14.36 -26.01
N VAL A 5 -16.19 13.33 -25.21
CA VAL A 5 -15.04 12.57 -24.71
C VAL A 5 -14.57 11.66 -25.85
N SER A 6 -13.31 11.81 -26.27
CA SER A 6 -12.72 11.00 -27.33
C SER A 6 -12.47 9.56 -26.87
N GLN A 7 -12.62 8.61 -27.79
CA GLN A 7 -12.48 7.16 -27.53
C GLN A 7 -11.06 6.70 -27.15
N GLU A 8 -10.07 7.59 -27.21
CA GLU A 8 -8.68 7.24 -26.91
C GLU A 8 -8.33 7.22 -25.42
N THR A 9 -9.18 7.80 -24.56
CA THR A 9 -8.90 7.89 -23.11
C THR A 9 -9.23 6.61 -22.33
N LEU A 10 -9.90 5.63 -22.94
CA LEU A 10 -10.32 4.37 -22.28
C LEU A 10 -9.37 3.18 -22.51
N ALA A 11 -8.30 3.35 -23.29
CA ALA A 11 -7.41 2.26 -23.68
C ALA A 11 -6.39 1.82 -22.60
N TRP A 12 -6.25 2.55 -21.49
CA TRP A 12 -5.19 2.33 -20.49
C TRP A 12 -5.64 1.64 -19.20
N VAL A 13 -6.92 1.29 -19.04
CA VAL A 13 -7.44 0.81 -17.75
C VAL A 13 -7.82 -0.70 -17.74
N PHE A 14 -7.87 -1.39 -18.89
CA PHE A 14 -8.23 -2.81 -18.90
C PHE A 14 -7.30 -3.67 -19.77
N PRO A 15 -6.78 -4.81 -19.28
CA PRO A 15 -6.05 -5.77 -20.09
C PRO A 15 -6.97 -6.44 -21.15
N ARG A 16 -6.42 -6.72 -22.31
CA ARG A 16 -7.04 -7.22 -23.57
C ARG A 16 -7.88 -8.51 -23.54
N VAL A 17 -8.40 -8.96 -22.42
CA VAL A 17 -9.11 -10.26 -22.35
C VAL A 17 -10.60 -10.18 -22.64
N HIS A 18 -11.24 -9.01 -22.64
CA HIS A 18 -12.71 -8.89 -22.78
C HIS A 18 -13.23 -8.38 -24.12
N ALA A 19 -12.37 -8.08 -25.09
CA ALA A 19 -12.81 -7.54 -26.39
C ALA A 19 -13.46 -8.60 -27.32
N ARG A 20 -13.24 -9.90 -27.12
CA ARG A 20 -13.78 -10.96 -28.00
C ARG A 20 -15.21 -11.42 -27.67
N VAL A 21 -15.75 -11.06 -26.53
CA VAL A 21 -17.10 -11.52 -26.13
C VAL A 21 -18.20 -10.56 -26.61
N LEU A 22 -17.87 -9.27 -26.77
CA LEU A 22 -18.86 -8.25 -27.20
C LEU A 22 -19.12 -8.23 -28.70
N GLU A 23 -18.22 -8.66 -29.56
CA GLU A 23 -18.46 -8.69 -31.02
C GLU A 23 -19.39 -9.80 -31.50
N LYS A 24 -19.52 -10.89 -30.74
CA LYS A 24 -20.46 -11.99 -31.13
C LYS A 24 -21.92 -11.75 -30.75
N SER A 25 -22.20 -10.78 -29.88
CA SER A 25 -23.57 -10.49 -29.43
C SER A 25 -24.33 -9.47 -30.29
N LEU A 26 -23.66 -8.75 -31.19
CA LEU A 26 -24.26 -7.68 -32.00
C LEU A 26 -24.66 -8.09 -33.42
N ASN A 27 -24.37 -9.33 -33.85
CA ASN A 27 -24.64 -9.78 -35.22
C ASN A 27 -25.90 -10.64 -35.40
N GLY A 28 -26.75 -10.75 -34.38
CA GLY A 28 -28.01 -11.50 -34.47
C GLY A 28 -29.25 -10.58 -34.50
N SER A 29 -29.86 -10.44 -35.66
CA SER A 29 -31.21 -9.86 -35.91
C SER A 29 -31.26 -8.38 -36.25
N ARG A 30 -30.75 -8.04 -37.42
CA ARG A 30 -31.26 -6.87 -38.16
C ARG A 30 -32.14 -7.36 -39.34
N ARG A 31 -33.47 -7.30 -39.22
CA ARG A 31 -34.37 -7.44 -40.37
C ARG A 31 -34.63 -6.06 -40.93
N ARG A 32 -34.32 -5.90 -42.22
CA ARG A 32 -34.66 -4.70 -43.00
C ARG A 32 -36.04 -4.90 -43.58
N VAL A 33 -36.99 -4.03 -43.26
CA VAL A 33 -38.31 -4.00 -43.89
C VAL A 33 -38.41 -2.66 -44.64
N THR A 34 -38.57 -2.71 -45.95
CA THR A 34 -38.84 -1.51 -46.81
C THR A 34 -40.33 -1.37 -47.03
N ASN A 35 -40.83 -0.14 -46.88
CA ASN A 35 -42.24 0.14 -47.25
C ASN A 35 -42.33 0.63 -48.71
N THR A 36 -43.52 0.69 -49.22
CA THR A 36 -43.85 1.05 -50.61
C THR A 36 -43.53 2.47 -51.05
N ARG A 37 -42.82 3.26 -50.22
CA ARG A 37 -42.34 4.62 -50.52
C ARG A 37 -40.80 4.78 -50.37
N GLY A 38 -40.05 3.68 -50.33
CA GLY A 38 -38.58 3.74 -50.38
C GLY A 38 -37.89 4.31 -49.12
N GLN A 39 -38.58 4.53 -48.01
CA GLN A 39 -37.97 5.02 -46.79
C GLN A 39 -37.66 3.85 -45.83
N SER A 40 -36.38 3.70 -45.43
CA SER A 40 -35.93 2.69 -44.48
C SER A 40 -36.03 3.24 -43.05
N ARG A 41 -36.87 2.62 -42.24
CA ARG A 41 -36.87 2.83 -40.79
C ARG A 41 -36.41 1.56 -40.08
N ILE A 42 -35.52 1.70 -39.14
CA ILE A 42 -35.09 0.61 -38.29
C ILE A 42 -36.08 0.54 -37.11
N PHE A 43 -36.90 -0.52 -37.07
CA PHE A 43 -37.72 -0.83 -35.91
C PHE A 43 -36.96 -1.77 -35.00
N VAL A 44 -36.75 -1.37 -33.76
CA VAL A 44 -36.29 -2.26 -32.67
C VAL A 44 -37.58 -2.74 -31.99
N SER A 45 -37.93 -4.02 -32.11
CA SER A 45 -39.11 -4.56 -31.44
C SER A 45 -38.94 -4.56 -29.93
N SER A 46 -40.00 -4.18 -29.23
CA SER A 46 -40.04 -4.14 -27.75
C SER A 46 -39.97 -5.52 -27.07
N GLU A 47 -39.85 -6.61 -27.83
CA GLU A 47 -39.72 -7.96 -27.29
C GLU A 47 -38.30 -8.36 -26.89
N CYS A 48 -37.29 -7.55 -27.26
CA CYS A 48 -35.89 -7.83 -26.90
C CYS A 48 -35.53 -7.56 -25.41
N PHE A 49 -36.48 -7.01 -24.63
CA PHE A 49 -36.22 -6.65 -23.24
C PHE A 49 -36.73 -7.65 -22.18
N ARG A 50 -37.26 -8.82 -22.57
CA ARG A 50 -37.83 -9.79 -21.62
C ARG A 50 -36.88 -10.93 -21.20
N HIS A 51 -35.70 -11.02 -21.74
CA HIS A 51 -34.67 -11.92 -21.21
C HIS A 51 -33.50 -11.08 -20.64
N ARG A 52 -33.67 -10.59 -19.42
CA ARG A 52 -32.48 -10.33 -18.59
C ARG A 52 -31.80 -11.69 -18.38
N PRO A 53 -30.53 -11.87 -18.81
CA PRO A 53 -29.74 -12.97 -18.29
C PRO A 53 -29.79 -12.83 -16.77
N LYS A 54 -30.10 -13.91 -16.05
CA LYS A 54 -29.87 -13.96 -14.60
C LYS A 54 -28.46 -13.49 -14.41
N GLU A 55 -28.29 -12.36 -13.74
CA GLU A 55 -26.98 -11.82 -13.40
C GLU A 55 -26.25 -12.96 -12.73
N ALA A 56 -25.20 -13.48 -13.37
CA ALA A 56 -24.24 -14.32 -12.69
C ALA A 56 -23.83 -13.53 -11.43
N PRO A 57 -23.76 -14.15 -10.25
CA PRO A 57 -23.36 -13.45 -9.06
C PRO A 57 -22.03 -12.78 -9.42
N PHE A 58 -22.00 -11.46 -9.31
CA PHE A 58 -20.76 -10.68 -9.42
C PHE A 58 -19.90 -11.22 -8.30
N THR A 59 -19.09 -12.23 -8.60
CA THR A 59 -17.99 -12.61 -7.70
C THR A 59 -17.09 -11.40 -7.75
N SER A 60 -17.32 -10.49 -6.81
CA SER A 60 -16.39 -9.41 -6.52
C SER A 60 -15.06 -10.09 -6.22
N VAL A 61 -14.17 -10.09 -7.19
CA VAL A 61 -12.77 -10.32 -6.90
C VAL A 61 -12.44 -9.17 -5.93
N PRO A 62 -12.15 -9.43 -4.66
CA PRO A 62 -11.80 -8.35 -3.77
C PRO A 62 -10.56 -7.72 -4.38
N ILE A 63 -10.66 -6.45 -4.79
CA ILE A 63 -9.48 -5.64 -5.02
C ILE A 63 -8.88 -5.48 -3.63
N ILE A 64 -7.93 -6.33 -3.30
CA ILE A 64 -7.17 -6.23 -2.06
C ILE A 64 -6.22 -5.05 -2.27
N ILE A 65 -6.69 -3.87 -1.94
CA ILE A 65 -5.81 -2.73 -1.70
C ILE A 65 -5.25 -3.00 -0.31
N ALA A 66 -4.05 -3.54 -0.22
CA ALA A 66 -3.36 -3.65 1.05
C ALA A 66 -3.17 -2.23 1.61
N MET A 67 -3.80 -1.95 2.73
CA MET A 67 -3.74 -0.68 3.44
C MET A 67 -3.53 -0.97 4.92
N PHE A 68 -2.73 -0.14 5.57
CA PHE A 68 -2.37 -0.25 6.98
C PHE A 68 -2.73 1.05 7.71
N SER A 69 -2.78 1.00 9.02
CA SER A 69 -3.06 2.15 9.87
C SER A 69 -1.81 2.70 10.56
N GLY A 70 -0.72 1.92 10.56
CA GLY A 70 0.49 2.21 11.33
C GLY A 70 0.35 1.88 12.81
N ILE A 71 -0.63 1.06 13.17
CA ILE A 71 -0.81 0.50 14.52
C ILE A 71 -0.24 -0.92 14.53
N ILE A 72 0.87 -1.11 15.20
CA ILE A 72 1.57 -2.38 15.24
C ILE A 72 0.76 -3.39 16.06
N GLU A 73 0.49 -4.56 15.47
CA GLU A 73 -0.22 -5.66 16.13
C GLU A 73 0.70 -6.54 16.96
N GLY A 74 1.99 -6.56 16.63
CA GLY A 74 3.01 -7.32 17.35
C GLY A 74 4.37 -7.24 16.68
N CYS A 75 5.37 -7.81 17.33
CA CYS A 75 6.70 -7.98 16.75
C CYS A 75 6.90 -9.43 16.33
N GLY A 76 7.42 -9.62 15.11
CA GLY A 76 7.92 -10.91 14.64
C GLY A 76 9.43 -11.02 14.84
N ARG A 77 9.91 -12.23 15.06
CA ARG A 77 11.34 -12.54 15.15
C ARG A 77 11.80 -13.22 13.87
N VAL A 78 12.86 -12.71 13.28
CA VAL A 78 13.50 -13.35 12.11
C VAL A 78 14.12 -14.68 12.53
N VAL A 79 13.69 -15.79 11.89
CA VAL A 79 14.18 -17.15 12.18
C VAL A 79 15.01 -17.73 11.06
N ALA A 80 14.80 -17.30 9.80
CA ALA A 80 15.64 -17.69 8.67
C ALA A 80 15.68 -16.56 7.63
N LEU A 81 16.79 -16.52 6.87
CA LEU A 81 17.03 -15.63 5.74
C LEU A 81 17.64 -16.45 4.62
N GLU A 82 16.98 -16.52 3.45
CA GLU A 82 17.45 -17.29 2.31
C GLU A 82 17.46 -16.43 1.04
N ASN A 83 18.62 -16.39 0.36
CA ASN A 83 18.75 -15.64 -0.89
C ASN A 83 18.35 -16.50 -2.09
N HIS A 84 17.46 -15.96 -2.92
CA HIS A 84 17.06 -16.54 -4.20
C HIS A 84 17.32 -15.54 -5.34
N GLY A 85 18.54 -15.60 -5.90
CA GLY A 85 19.02 -14.59 -6.84
C GLY A 85 19.12 -13.21 -6.15
N ASP A 86 18.39 -12.23 -6.67
CA ASP A 86 18.33 -10.87 -6.11
C ASP A 86 17.25 -10.71 -5.03
N ASN A 87 16.44 -11.74 -4.78
CA ASN A 87 15.39 -11.71 -3.78
C ASN A 87 15.87 -12.32 -2.47
N LEU A 88 15.24 -11.90 -1.37
CA LEU A 88 15.47 -12.44 -0.03
C LEU A 88 14.15 -12.99 0.52
N ASP A 89 14.13 -14.28 0.83
CA ASP A 89 13.07 -14.89 1.60
C ASP A 89 13.36 -14.67 3.09
N ILE A 90 12.39 -14.09 3.78
CA ILE A 90 12.46 -13.77 5.21
C ILE A 90 11.42 -14.63 5.90
N THR A 91 11.87 -15.56 6.74
CA THR A 91 10.98 -16.35 7.60
C THR A 91 10.94 -15.75 8.99
N LEU A 92 9.72 -15.50 9.49
CA LEU A 92 9.48 -14.90 10.80
C LEU A 92 8.58 -15.81 11.64
N SER A 93 8.81 -15.81 12.95
CA SER A 93 7.83 -16.28 13.93
C SER A 93 7.09 -15.09 14.54
N CYS A 94 5.77 -15.24 14.77
CA CYS A 94 5.00 -14.21 15.46
C CYS A 94 3.75 -14.82 16.13
N PRO A 95 3.14 -14.13 17.12
CA PRO A 95 2.00 -14.67 17.88
C PRO A 95 0.76 -15.03 17.04
N PHE A 96 0.57 -14.39 15.88
CA PHE A 96 -0.57 -14.61 14.99
C PHE A 96 -0.19 -15.34 13.67
N ALA A 97 1.00 -15.96 13.60
CA ALA A 97 1.46 -16.63 12.37
C ALA A 97 0.48 -17.72 11.89
N SER A 98 -0.15 -18.47 12.82
CA SER A 98 -1.14 -19.50 12.49
C SER A 98 -2.45 -18.97 11.90
N GLU A 99 -2.73 -17.67 12.05
CA GLU A 99 -3.92 -17.02 11.49
C GLU A 99 -3.68 -16.52 10.07
N LEU A 100 -2.42 -16.48 9.62
CA LEU A 100 -2.03 -15.95 8.32
C LEU A 100 -2.37 -16.91 7.19
N LYS A 101 -2.65 -16.35 6.02
CA LYS A 101 -2.94 -17.11 4.80
C LYS A 101 -1.95 -16.73 3.71
N ILE A 102 -1.63 -17.69 2.85
CA ILE A 102 -0.88 -17.42 1.60
C ILE A 102 -1.66 -16.34 0.82
N ASP A 103 -0.92 -15.46 0.13
CA ASP A 103 -1.39 -14.27 -0.58
C ASP A 103 -1.89 -13.13 0.32
N GLN A 104 -1.83 -13.25 1.62
CA GLN A 104 -2.13 -12.15 2.54
C GLN A 104 -1.00 -11.13 2.58
N SER A 105 -1.34 -9.83 2.61
CA SER A 105 -0.38 -8.73 2.79
C SER A 105 -0.18 -8.42 4.27
N ILE A 106 1.08 -8.27 4.66
CA ILE A 106 1.52 -7.86 6.00
C ILE A 106 2.60 -6.80 5.86
N ALA A 107 2.58 -5.77 6.69
CA ALA A 107 3.64 -4.79 6.80
C ALA A 107 4.75 -5.29 7.75
N HIS A 108 6.00 -5.23 7.28
CA HIS A 108 7.22 -5.60 7.99
C HIS A 108 8.11 -4.36 8.16
N ASN A 109 8.21 -3.82 9.35
CA ASN A 109 8.80 -2.48 9.56
C ASN A 109 8.24 -1.46 8.55
N GLY A 110 6.93 -1.51 8.28
CA GLY A 110 6.26 -0.66 7.32
C GLY A 110 6.41 -1.05 5.85
N VAL A 111 7.06 -2.18 5.53
CA VAL A 111 7.16 -2.70 4.17
C VAL A 111 6.07 -3.74 3.93
N CYS A 112 5.16 -3.49 3.00
CA CYS A 112 4.13 -4.42 2.59
C CYS A 112 4.75 -5.58 1.81
N LEU A 113 4.63 -6.80 2.34
CA LEU A 113 5.06 -8.04 1.68
C LEU A 113 3.93 -9.06 1.72
N THR A 114 3.94 -9.97 0.74
CA THR A 114 2.95 -11.03 0.61
C THR A 114 3.46 -12.31 1.25
N VAL A 115 2.61 -12.98 2.03
CA VAL A 115 2.90 -14.29 2.61
C VAL A 115 2.97 -15.32 1.49
N VAL A 116 4.12 -15.99 1.35
CA VAL A 116 4.33 -17.03 0.34
C VAL A 116 4.31 -18.45 0.93
N ALA A 117 4.57 -18.58 2.23
CA ALA A 117 4.47 -19.85 2.95
C ALA A 117 4.06 -19.60 4.40
N GLN A 118 3.40 -20.59 5.02
CA GLN A 118 3.00 -20.56 6.44
C GLN A 118 3.12 -21.99 7.00
N SER A 119 3.71 -22.13 8.18
CA SER A 119 3.86 -23.41 8.88
C SER A 119 3.94 -23.22 10.38
N GLY A 120 2.90 -23.68 11.08
CA GLY A 120 2.82 -23.58 12.55
C GLY A 120 2.85 -22.14 13.04
N ASP A 121 3.89 -21.76 13.76
CA ASP A 121 4.13 -20.44 14.34
C ASP A 121 5.02 -19.54 13.48
N THR A 122 5.36 -19.97 12.25
CA THR A 122 6.20 -19.25 11.33
C THR A 122 5.52 -19.01 9.97
N TYR A 123 5.96 -17.98 9.29
CA TYR A 123 5.58 -17.69 7.90
C TYR A 123 6.75 -17.08 7.14
N THR A 124 6.71 -17.16 5.81
CA THR A 124 7.76 -16.63 4.92
C THR A 124 7.17 -15.58 3.99
N VAL A 125 7.93 -14.53 3.77
CA VAL A 125 7.66 -13.48 2.77
C VAL A 125 8.89 -13.30 1.90
N THR A 126 8.70 -12.84 0.66
CA THR A 126 9.80 -12.58 -0.28
C THR A 126 9.94 -11.07 -0.51
N ALA A 127 11.12 -10.52 -0.24
CA ALA A 127 11.50 -9.16 -0.56
C ALA A 127 12.33 -9.13 -1.85
N ILE A 128 11.88 -8.35 -2.86
CA ILE A 128 12.62 -8.16 -4.11
C ILE A 128 13.75 -7.14 -3.93
N ARG A 129 14.71 -7.12 -4.85
CA ARG A 129 15.89 -6.24 -4.79
C ARG A 129 15.55 -4.77 -4.54
N GLU A 130 14.56 -4.21 -5.25
CA GLU A 130 14.16 -2.81 -5.05
C GLU A 130 13.70 -2.54 -3.60
N THR A 131 12.96 -3.46 -3.01
CA THR A 131 12.50 -3.37 -1.62
C THR A 131 13.67 -3.40 -0.64
N LEU A 132 14.64 -4.28 -0.88
CA LEU A 132 15.86 -4.40 -0.05
C LEU A 132 16.72 -3.12 -0.12
N ASP A 133 16.84 -2.53 -1.32
CA ASP A 133 17.64 -1.32 -1.54
C ASP A 133 17.00 -0.06 -0.90
N ARG A 134 15.66 -0.01 -0.79
CA ARG A 134 14.92 1.15 -0.24
C ARG A 134 14.63 1.06 1.25
N SER A 135 14.77 -0.12 1.85
CA SER A 135 14.35 -0.36 3.22
C SER A 135 15.48 -0.91 4.08
N ASN A 136 15.21 -1.03 5.38
CA ASN A 136 16.14 -1.68 6.31
C ASN A 136 16.05 -3.21 6.29
N LEU A 137 15.15 -3.81 5.48
CA LEU A 137 14.97 -5.27 5.44
C LEU A 137 16.20 -6.00 4.92
N GLY A 138 16.97 -5.38 4.01
CA GLY A 138 18.24 -5.94 3.52
C GLY A 138 19.35 -6.01 4.56
N LYS A 139 19.15 -5.44 5.77
CA LYS A 139 20.12 -5.44 6.88
C LYS A 139 19.69 -6.35 8.03
N LEU A 140 18.55 -7.02 7.91
CA LEU A 140 18.04 -7.93 8.94
C LEU A 140 19.01 -9.09 9.19
N GLN A 141 19.05 -9.49 10.45
CA GLN A 141 19.78 -10.66 10.92
C GLN A 141 18.82 -11.63 11.62
N ILE A 142 19.20 -12.91 11.68
CA ILE A 142 18.45 -13.89 12.46
C ILE A 142 18.43 -13.45 13.93
N GLY A 143 17.23 -13.43 14.51
CA GLY A 143 16.98 -12.95 15.86
C GLY A 143 16.46 -11.52 15.96
N ASP A 144 16.54 -10.72 14.89
CA ASP A 144 16.00 -9.36 14.89
C ASP A 144 14.49 -9.35 15.08
N GLU A 145 14.00 -8.31 15.76
CA GLU A 145 12.56 -8.03 15.92
C GLU A 145 12.09 -7.04 14.85
N VAL A 146 10.98 -7.40 14.19
CA VAL A 146 10.35 -6.65 13.11
C VAL A 146 8.93 -6.28 13.52
N ASN A 147 8.56 -5.00 13.42
CA ASN A 147 7.18 -4.56 13.62
C ASN A 147 6.26 -5.16 12.56
N LEU A 148 5.13 -5.72 12.99
CA LEU A 148 4.16 -6.38 12.11
C LEU A 148 2.77 -5.75 12.25
N GLU A 149 2.12 -5.53 11.11
CA GLU A 149 0.73 -5.13 11.02
C GLU A 149 0.08 -5.87 9.83
N ARG A 150 -1.05 -6.53 10.06
CA ARG A 150 -1.86 -7.12 8.99
C ARG A 150 -2.62 -6.01 8.24
N SER A 151 -2.89 -6.24 6.96
CA SER A 151 -3.70 -5.30 6.18
C SER A 151 -5.07 -5.06 6.83
N MET A 152 -5.53 -3.82 6.81
CA MET A 152 -6.82 -3.41 7.36
C MET A 152 -7.98 -4.16 6.70
N LEU A 153 -8.98 -4.52 7.48
CA LEU A 153 -10.25 -5.02 6.96
C LEU A 153 -11.09 -3.86 6.43
N LEU A 154 -11.86 -4.12 5.37
CA LEU A 154 -12.83 -3.14 4.86
C LEU A 154 -13.86 -2.82 5.96
N GLY A 155 -14.01 -1.54 6.28
CA GLY A 155 -14.84 -1.07 7.40
C GLY A 155 -14.16 -1.11 8.76
N GLY A 156 -12.87 -1.50 8.83
CA GLY A 156 -12.04 -1.37 10.03
C GLY A 156 -11.80 0.08 10.41
N ARG A 157 -11.36 0.29 11.67
CA ARG A 157 -11.01 1.63 12.17
C ARG A 157 -9.64 2.04 11.65
N LEU A 158 -9.48 3.32 11.34
CA LEU A 158 -8.19 3.94 11.06
C LEU A 158 -7.72 4.67 12.32
N ASP A 159 -7.04 3.96 13.22
CA ASP A 159 -6.62 4.54 14.49
C ASP A 159 -5.27 5.31 14.41
N GLY A 160 -4.55 5.22 13.28
CA GLY A 160 -3.37 6.02 12.95
C GLY A 160 -3.61 6.93 11.75
N HIS A 161 -2.85 6.73 10.67
CA HIS A 161 -3.05 7.42 9.39
C HIS A 161 -3.01 6.41 8.23
N ILE A 162 -3.25 6.86 7.00
CA ILE A 162 -3.19 5.99 5.83
C ILE A 162 -1.74 5.62 5.53
N VAL A 163 -1.37 4.37 5.83
CA VAL A 163 -0.05 3.79 5.55
C VAL A 163 -0.22 2.75 4.44
N GLN A 164 0.55 2.89 3.37
CA GLN A 164 0.47 1.98 2.23
C GLN A 164 1.36 0.74 2.37
N GLY A 165 2.37 0.83 3.22
CA GLY A 165 3.44 -0.15 3.29
C GLY A 165 4.47 0.02 2.17
N HIS A 166 4.55 1.20 1.59
CA HIS A 166 5.45 1.54 0.50
C HIS A 166 6.51 2.52 0.99
N VAL A 167 7.53 1.97 1.63
CA VAL A 167 8.64 2.73 2.19
C VAL A 167 9.30 3.59 1.11
N ASP A 168 9.42 4.89 1.39
CA ASP A 168 10.02 5.85 0.46
C ASP A 168 11.54 5.82 0.52
N MET A 169 12.08 5.73 1.74
CA MET A 169 13.52 5.71 2.01
C MET A 169 13.80 5.25 3.45
N THR A 170 15.06 5.17 3.80
CA THR A 170 15.49 5.00 5.19
C THR A 170 15.89 6.33 5.82
N ALA A 171 15.77 6.42 7.15
CA ALA A 171 16.26 7.52 7.97
C ALA A 171 17.20 7.01 9.06
N LEU A 172 18.09 7.88 9.53
CA LEU A 172 19.06 7.60 10.59
C LEU A 172 18.54 8.17 11.91
N CYS A 173 18.50 7.38 12.96
CA CYS A 173 18.25 7.87 14.31
C CYS A 173 19.47 8.65 14.82
N THR A 174 19.32 9.95 15.08
CA THR A 174 20.40 10.83 15.52
C THR A 174 20.33 11.20 17.00
N SER A 175 19.17 11.00 17.63
CA SER A 175 19.00 11.25 19.07
C SER A 175 17.92 10.37 19.67
N VAL A 176 18.16 9.86 20.85
CA VAL A 176 17.17 9.18 21.71
C VAL A 176 17.30 9.78 23.10
N LYS A 177 16.21 10.32 23.65
CA LYS A 177 16.18 10.90 25.00
C LYS A 177 14.95 10.40 25.74
N GLU A 178 15.14 9.88 26.94
CA GLU A 178 14.02 9.65 27.85
C GLU A 178 13.57 10.98 28.48
N ALA A 179 12.28 11.21 28.53
CA ALA A 179 11.67 12.43 29.03
C ALA A 179 10.42 12.09 29.87
N ASN A 180 10.60 11.95 31.18
CA ASN A 180 9.53 11.73 32.14
C ASN A 180 8.54 10.62 31.78
N GLY A 181 9.08 9.44 31.41
CA GLY A 181 8.28 8.26 31.04
C GLY A 181 7.85 8.23 29.58
N SER A 182 8.33 9.12 28.76
CA SER A 182 8.22 9.08 27.29
C SER A 182 9.61 9.11 26.66
N TRP A 183 9.71 8.80 25.39
CA TRP A 183 10.97 8.86 24.65
C TRP A 183 10.84 9.84 23.49
N LEU A 184 11.83 10.71 23.34
CA LEU A 184 11.98 11.61 22.22
C LEU A 184 13.04 11.05 21.27
N TYR A 185 12.65 10.79 20.04
CA TYR A 185 13.54 10.35 18.96
C TYR A 185 13.69 11.47 17.95
N ARG A 186 14.89 11.60 17.36
CA ARG A 186 15.14 12.44 16.21
C ARG A 186 15.70 11.59 15.09
N PHE A 187 15.15 11.80 13.89
CA PHE A 187 15.53 11.11 12.68
C PHE A 187 16.00 12.10 11.63
N GLU A 188 17.06 11.73 10.92
CA GLU A 188 17.59 12.47 9.78
C GLU A 188 17.42 11.65 8.52
N HIS A 189 16.96 12.28 7.43
CA HIS A 189 16.73 11.65 6.14
C HIS A 189 17.30 12.50 5.01
N GLN A 190 17.53 11.86 3.86
CA GLN A 190 17.96 12.58 2.67
C GLN A 190 16.80 13.41 2.11
N THR A 191 17.12 14.60 1.62
CA THR A 191 16.16 15.43 0.89
C THR A 191 16.89 16.31 -0.11
N ASP A 192 16.20 16.59 -1.21
CA ASP A 192 16.55 17.60 -2.19
C ASP A 192 15.25 18.24 -2.73
N LYS A 193 15.38 19.16 -3.68
CA LYS A 193 14.22 19.82 -4.30
C LYS A 193 13.31 18.82 -5.03
N ALA A 194 13.87 17.79 -5.67
CA ALA A 194 13.09 16.80 -6.41
C ALA A 194 12.32 15.87 -5.47
N LEU A 195 12.92 15.44 -4.35
CA LEU A 195 12.26 14.65 -3.32
C LEU A 195 11.14 15.45 -2.62
N ALA A 196 11.41 16.71 -2.28
CA ALA A 196 10.40 17.58 -1.69
C ALA A 196 9.20 17.80 -2.64
N GLN A 197 9.43 17.97 -3.94
CA GLN A 197 8.37 18.07 -4.95
C GLN A 197 7.57 16.78 -5.12
N ARG A 198 8.09 15.63 -4.69
CA ARG A 198 7.35 14.35 -4.63
C ARG A 198 6.53 14.20 -3.35
N GLY A 199 6.59 15.18 -2.43
CA GLY A 199 5.92 15.11 -1.13
C GLY A 199 6.70 14.33 -0.08
N TYR A 200 8.01 14.12 -0.27
CA TYR A 200 8.90 13.50 0.72
C TYR A 200 9.35 14.55 1.72
N ILE A 201 8.37 15.02 2.48
CA ILE A 201 8.51 16.07 3.49
C ILE A 201 7.69 15.72 4.73
N THR A 202 8.16 16.13 5.88
CA THR A 202 7.36 16.11 7.10
C THR A 202 6.72 17.48 7.34
N VAL A 203 5.62 17.48 8.07
CA VAL A 203 4.89 18.69 8.46
C VAL A 203 4.73 18.67 9.98
N GLU A 204 4.96 19.82 10.63
CA GLU A 204 4.75 19.93 12.07
C GLU A 204 3.32 19.53 12.45
N LYS A 205 3.19 18.61 13.42
CA LYS A 205 1.93 17.98 13.82
C LYS A 205 1.26 17.09 12.75
N GLY A 206 1.91 16.87 11.61
CA GLY A 206 1.49 15.90 10.63
C GLY A 206 1.86 14.47 11.03
N SER A 207 1.50 13.51 10.17
CA SER A 207 1.78 12.08 10.39
C SER A 207 2.97 11.62 9.56
N VAL A 208 3.68 10.62 10.08
CA VAL A 208 4.75 9.90 9.39
C VAL A 208 4.78 8.47 9.91
N ALA A 209 5.09 7.49 9.05
CA ALA A 209 5.32 6.12 9.50
C ALA A 209 6.83 5.86 9.62
N VAL A 210 7.27 5.47 10.82
CA VAL A 210 8.66 5.05 11.11
C VAL A 210 8.67 3.58 11.50
N ASN A 211 9.38 2.74 10.75
CA ASN A 211 9.27 1.28 10.87
C ASN A 211 7.82 0.79 10.96
N GLY A 212 6.93 1.40 10.16
CA GLY A 212 5.51 1.09 10.12
C GLY A 212 4.67 1.69 11.26
N VAL A 213 5.26 2.32 12.25
CA VAL A 213 4.53 2.95 13.36
C VAL A 213 4.04 4.33 12.94
N SER A 214 2.74 4.58 13.02
CA SER A 214 2.11 5.90 12.80
C SER A 214 2.47 6.83 13.93
N LEU A 215 3.14 7.95 13.64
CA LEU A 215 3.66 8.89 14.63
C LEU A 215 3.33 10.33 14.25
N THR A 216 3.13 11.15 15.27
CA THR A 216 2.98 12.60 15.09
C THR A 216 4.36 13.24 15.06
N VAL A 217 4.60 14.02 14.01
CA VAL A 217 5.83 14.79 13.81
C VAL A 217 5.91 15.96 14.77
N CYS A 218 7.05 16.16 15.37
CA CYS A 218 7.43 17.38 16.10
C CYS A 218 8.82 17.83 15.61
N ASP A 219 9.12 19.11 15.82
CA ASP A 219 10.39 19.72 15.38
C ASP A 219 10.74 19.38 13.93
N SER A 220 9.77 19.60 13.01
CA SER A 220 9.92 19.34 11.59
C SER A 220 10.91 20.31 10.96
N GLU A 221 11.99 19.79 10.39
CA GLU A 221 13.00 20.54 9.66
C GLU A 221 13.14 19.99 8.24
N LYS A 222 13.98 20.62 7.43
CA LYS A 222 14.16 20.22 6.03
C LYS A 222 14.67 18.78 5.87
N THR A 223 15.60 18.35 6.73
CA THR A 223 16.29 17.04 6.64
C THR A 223 16.07 16.17 7.85
N SER A 224 15.31 16.63 8.82
CA SER A 224 15.14 15.92 10.09
C SER A 224 13.79 16.25 10.73
N PHE A 225 13.36 15.37 11.60
CA PHE A 225 12.16 15.55 12.43
C PHE A 225 12.29 14.80 13.75
N GLY A 226 11.50 15.22 14.71
CA GLY A 226 11.34 14.54 15.98
C GLY A 226 10.01 13.80 16.07
N VAL A 227 9.96 12.80 16.95
CA VAL A 227 8.72 12.15 17.38
C VAL A 227 8.77 11.86 18.88
N ALA A 228 7.62 11.91 19.53
CA ALA A 228 7.47 11.53 20.92
C ALA A 228 6.77 10.17 21.03
N ILE A 229 7.40 9.21 21.70
CA ILE A 229 6.92 7.84 21.85
C ILE A 229 6.43 7.65 23.28
N ILE A 230 5.17 7.24 23.45
CA ILE A 230 4.58 6.86 24.73
C ILE A 230 5.12 5.49 25.21
N PRO A 231 5.08 5.16 26.50
CA PRO A 231 5.57 3.90 27.03
C PRO A 231 5.00 2.68 26.30
N TYR A 232 3.71 2.67 26.06
CA TYR A 232 3.06 1.56 25.38
C TYR A 232 3.67 1.28 24.01
N THR A 233 3.84 2.31 23.16
CA THR A 233 4.44 2.16 21.84
C THR A 233 5.90 1.71 21.92
N HIS A 234 6.66 2.26 22.87
CA HIS A 234 8.05 1.86 23.08
C HIS A 234 8.18 0.38 23.43
N GLU A 235 7.34 -0.14 24.31
CA GLU A 235 7.41 -1.52 24.79
C GLU A 235 6.88 -2.54 23.76
N HIS A 236 5.84 -2.15 23.00
CA HIS A 236 5.12 -3.06 22.10
C HIS A 236 5.60 -3.01 20.65
N THR A 237 6.63 -2.22 20.37
CA THR A 237 7.26 -2.13 19.04
C THR A 237 8.77 -2.28 19.12
N ASN A 238 9.43 -2.38 17.98
CA ASN A 238 10.89 -2.43 17.94
C ASN A 238 11.57 -1.07 18.25
N PHE A 239 10.80 -0.03 18.62
CA PHE A 239 11.36 1.24 19.10
C PHE A 239 12.24 1.06 20.34
N LYS A 240 11.94 0.08 21.19
CA LYS A 240 12.79 -0.31 22.35
C LYS A 240 14.25 -0.66 21.96
N HIS A 241 14.48 -1.06 20.72
CA HIS A 241 15.81 -1.41 20.19
C HIS A 241 16.47 -0.29 19.40
N ILE A 242 15.73 0.78 19.02
CA ILE A 242 16.29 1.91 18.28
C ILE A 242 17.25 2.70 19.16
N ARG A 243 18.45 2.93 18.63
CA ARG A 243 19.54 3.70 19.26
C ARG A 243 20.07 4.73 18.27
N VAL A 244 20.86 5.68 18.74
CA VAL A 244 21.62 6.56 17.84
C VAL A 244 22.46 5.71 16.89
N GLY A 245 22.33 6.00 15.59
CA GLY A 245 22.92 5.21 14.51
C GLY A 245 22.02 4.10 13.93
N SER A 246 20.87 3.82 14.53
CA SER A 246 19.89 2.87 13.94
C SER A 246 19.31 3.41 12.66
N VAL A 247 19.17 2.53 11.65
CA VAL A 247 18.52 2.82 10.36
C VAL A 247 17.06 2.33 10.43
N VAL A 248 16.12 3.24 10.18
CA VAL A 248 14.69 2.97 10.21
C VAL A 248 14.07 3.19 8.83
N ASN A 249 12.98 2.51 8.53
CA ASN A 249 12.16 2.76 7.34
C ASN A 249 11.30 4.00 7.56
N LEU A 250 11.16 4.80 6.51
CA LEU A 250 10.37 6.02 6.51
C LEU A 250 9.36 5.99 5.36
N GLU A 251 8.08 6.16 5.69
CA GLU A 251 7.01 6.40 4.72
C GLU A 251 6.35 7.73 5.05
N PHE A 252 6.38 8.68 4.09
CA PHE A 252 5.72 9.97 4.22
C PHE A 252 4.21 9.82 3.96
N ASP A 253 3.42 10.70 4.57
CA ASP A 253 1.97 10.68 4.40
C ASP A 253 1.58 10.79 2.92
N ILE A 254 0.77 9.84 2.45
CA ILE A 254 0.31 9.76 1.06
C ILE A 254 -0.48 11.00 0.64
N VAL A 255 -1.17 11.66 1.57
CA VAL A 255 -1.92 12.90 1.29
C VAL A 255 -0.95 14.00 0.81
N GLY A 256 0.20 14.15 1.47
CA GLY A 256 1.24 15.10 1.06
C GLY A 256 1.77 14.81 -0.34
N LYS A 257 2.02 13.52 -0.66
CA LYS A 257 2.49 13.09 -1.99
C LYS A 257 1.49 13.44 -3.10
N TYR A 258 0.19 13.22 -2.88
CA TYR A 258 -0.83 13.60 -3.86
C TYR A 258 -0.94 15.11 -4.02
N LEU A 259 -0.95 15.89 -2.95
CA LEU A 259 -1.01 17.36 -3.01
C LEU A 259 0.16 17.95 -3.78
N CYS A 260 1.38 17.52 -3.48
CA CYS A 260 2.58 17.97 -4.22
C CYS A 260 2.52 17.55 -5.70
N LYS A 261 2.02 16.35 -6.00
CA LYS A 261 1.87 15.90 -7.38
C LYS A 261 0.85 16.71 -8.16
N MET A 262 -0.30 17.04 -7.55
CA MET A 262 -1.34 17.87 -8.18
C MET A 262 -0.82 19.28 -8.45
N GLN A 263 -0.14 19.89 -7.47
CA GLN A 263 0.47 21.23 -7.64
C GLN A 263 1.49 21.27 -8.79
N ALA A 264 2.24 20.20 -9.03
CA ALA A 264 3.18 20.11 -10.13
C ALA A 264 2.52 20.01 -11.52
N TYR A 265 1.22 19.73 -11.62
CA TYR A 265 0.46 19.75 -12.88
C TYR A 265 -0.21 21.10 -13.17
N GLU A 266 -0.36 21.95 -12.18
CA GLU A 266 -1.01 23.27 -12.31
C GLU A 266 0.00 24.39 -12.65
N GLY A 267 1.30 24.17 -12.49
CA GLY A 267 2.40 25.08 -12.78
C GLY A 267 3.20 24.64 -14.00
#